data_30594553c99168e56cb4705d996f72c3
#
_entry.id   30594553c99168e56cb4705d996f72c3
#
_cell.length_a   1.000
_cell.length_b   1.000
_cell.length_c   1.000
_cell.angle_alpha   90.00
_cell.angle_beta   90.00
_cell.angle_gamma   90.00
#
_symmetry.space_group_name_H-M   'P 1'
#
loop_
_entity.id
_entity.type
_entity.pdbx_description
1 polymer ?
#
loop_
_entity_poly.entity_id
_entity_poly.type
_entity_poly.pdbx_seq_one_letter_code
_entity_poly.pdbx_strand_id
1 'polypeptide(L)'
;EDFRKMSPESRAHKTCNNDVTVRHYKSQIYQFTNEIDKIDTLLLKGYKTHENCTIITYEGSSSNGEKNKQRNSIKKICTEVVIPLSDYVYNHEKNRKAELMINLDNARSHKQQYFDTCYNKT
;
A
#
# COMPACT_ATOMS: atom_id res chain seq x y z
N GLU A 1 -29.76 -3.07 9.13
CA GLU A 1 -31.02 -3.11 8.41
C GLU A 1 -31.28 -4.46 7.80
N ASP A 2 -32.52 -4.89 7.87
CA ASP A 2 -32.93 -6.14 7.28
C ASP A 2 -32.96 -6.02 5.75
N PHE A 3 -32.23 -6.90 5.07
CA PHE A 3 -32.17 -6.97 3.61
C PHE A 3 -33.56 -7.06 2.99
N ARG A 4 -34.50 -7.71 3.64
CA ARG A 4 -35.89 -7.88 3.17
C ARG A 4 -36.66 -6.57 3.08
N LYS A 5 -36.26 -5.56 3.85
CA LYS A 5 -36.91 -4.24 3.87
C LYS A 5 -36.36 -3.30 2.80
N MET A 6 -35.31 -3.70 2.12
CA MET A 6 -34.71 -2.89 1.05
C MET A 6 -35.56 -2.96 -0.21
N SER A 7 -35.55 -1.88 -1.00
CA SER A 7 -36.14 -1.90 -2.32
C SER A 7 -35.43 -2.93 -3.22
N PRO A 8 -36.10 -3.45 -4.27
CA PRO A 8 -35.43 -4.34 -5.21
C PRO A 8 -34.15 -3.75 -5.81
N GLU A 9 -34.14 -2.46 -6.10
CA GLU A 9 -32.98 -1.74 -6.64
C GLU A 9 -31.84 -1.71 -5.63
N SER A 10 -32.13 -1.41 -4.36
CA SER A 10 -31.14 -1.40 -3.29
C SER A 10 -30.57 -2.79 -3.03
N ARG A 11 -31.42 -3.81 -3.11
CA ARG A 11 -30.97 -5.22 -2.94
C ARG A 11 -30.02 -5.63 -4.07
N ALA A 12 -30.38 -5.32 -5.31
CA ALA A 12 -29.53 -5.60 -6.47
C ALA A 12 -28.20 -4.87 -6.36
N HIS A 13 -28.21 -3.61 -5.97
CA HIS A 13 -27.01 -2.81 -5.80
C HIS A 13 -26.08 -3.41 -4.74
N LYS A 14 -26.65 -3.79 -3.58
CA LYS A 14 -25.88 -4.40 -2.50
C LYS A 14 -25.31 -5.75 -2.92
N THR A 15 -26.12 -6.58 -3.56
CA THR A 15 -25.67 -7.90 -4.04
C THR A 15 -24.54 -7.77 -5.05
N CYS A 16 -24.67 -6.85 -6.00
CA CYS A 16 -23.65 -6.66 -7.04
C CYS A 16 -22.37 -6.05 -6.48
N ASN A 17 -22.45 -5.17 -5.49
CA ASN A 17 -21.28 -4.65 -4.80
C ASN A 17 -20.52 -5.73 -4.03
N ASN A 18 -21.19 -6.79 -3.63
CA ASN A 18 -20.60 -7.92 -2.92
C ASN A 18 -20.22 -9.08 -3.85
N ASP A 19 -20.46 -8.96 -5.14
CA ASP A 19 -20.02 -9.96 -6.12
C ASP A 19 -18.51 -10.12 -6.08
N VAL A 20 -18.04 -11.36 -6.17
CA VAL A 20 -16.61 -11.70 -6.06
C VAL A 20 -15.78 -10.97 -7.10
N THR A 21 -16.26 -10.92 -8.34
CA THR A 21 -15.55 -10.26 -9.44
C THR A 21 -15.49 -8.74 -9.23
N VAL A 22 -16.61 -8.15 -8.83
CA VAL A 22 -16.66 -6.71 -8.50
C VAL A 22 -15.71 -6.38 -7.35
N ARG A 23 -15.70 -7.21 -6.31
CA ARG A 23 -14.78 -7.03 -5.16
C ARG A 23 -13.32 -7.16 -5.57
N HIS A 24 -13.01 -8.07 -6.49
CA HIS A 24 -11.67 -8.22 -7.03
C HIS A 24 -11.19 -6.93 -7.69
N TYR A 25 -12.01 -6.33 -8.54
CA TYR A 25 -11.68 -5.06 -9.19
C TYR A 25 -11.60 -3.90 -8.21
N LYS A 26 -12.44 -3.88 -7.17
CA LYS A 26 -12.32 -2.89 -6.10
C LYS A 26 -10.97 -2.96 -5.41
N SER A 27 -10.50 -4.17 -5.13
CA SER A 27 -9.19 -4.39 -4.52
C SER A 27 -8.06 -3.91 -5.43
N GLN A 28 -8.13 -4.20 -6.73
CA GLN A 28 -7.15 -3.72 -7.70
C GLN A 28 -7.13 -2.19 -7.78
N ILE A 29 -8.30 -1.56 -7.83
CA ILE A 29 -8.43 -0.10 -7.86
C ILE A 29 -7.76 0.50 -6.63
N TYR A 30 -8.00 -0.08 -5.46
CA TYR A 30 -7.39 0.38 -4.21
C TYR A 30 -5.86 0.27 -4.26
N GLN A 31 -5.33 -0.85 -4.74
CA GLN A 31 -3.89 -1.07 -4.86
C GLN A 31 -3.25 -0.09 -5.82
N PHE A 32 -3.83 0.09 -7.01
CA PHE A 32 -3.31 1.03 -8.01
C PHE A 32 -3.34 2.46 -7.51
N THR A 33 -4.44 2.85 -6.85
CA THR A 33 -4.56 4.20 -6.28
C THR A 33 -3.49 4.45 -5.24
N ASN A 34 -3.24 3.49 -4.35
CA ASN A 34 -2.20 3.62 -3.33
C ASN A 34 -0.80 3.71 -3.93
N GLU A 35 -0.51 2.93 -4.95
CA GLU A 35 0.78 2.97 -5.62
C GLU A 35 1.00 4.31 -6.33
N ILE A 36 -0.03 4.83 -7.00
CA ILE A 36 0.02 6.14 -7.65
C ILE A 36 0.27 7.23 -6.61
N ASP A 37 -0.41 7.20 -5.47
CA ASP A 37 -0.24 8.17 -4.40
C ASP A 37 1.20 8.15 -3.85
N LYS A 38 1.79 6.96 -3.71
CA LYS A 38 3.19 6.82 -3.27
C LYS A 38 4.15 7.44 -4.28
N ILE A 39 3.92 7.21 -5.56
CA ILE A 39 4.75 7.78 -6.62
C ILE A 39 4.58 9.31 -6.64
N ASP A 40 3.36 9.82 -6.56
CA ASP A 40 3.11 11.26 -6.51
C ASP A 40 3.82 11.92 -5.34
N THR A 41 3.78 11.31 -4.17
CA THR A 41 4.48 11.81 -2.99
C THR A 41 5.99 11.84 -3.22
N LEU A 42 6.53 10.79 -3.81
CA LEU A 42 7.96 10.68 -4.12
C LEU A 42 8.39 11.77 -5.11
N LEU A 43 7.63 11.95 -6.20
CA LEU A 43 7.92 12.94 -7.23
C LEU A 43 7.81 14.37 -6.70
N LEU A 44 6.84 14.60 -5.82
CA LEU A 44 6.66 15.91 -5.19
C LEU A 44 7.82 16.27 -4.27
N LYS A 45 8.30 15.32 -3.49
CA LYS A 45 9.45 15.52 -2.60
C LYS A 45 10.76 15.66 -3.36
N GLY A 46 10.92 14.91 -4.44
CA GLY A 46 12.15 14.90 -5.23
C GLY A 46 13.30 14.14 -4.58
N TYR A 47 13.04 13.40 -3.52
CA TYR A 47 14.05 12.59 -2.83
C TYR A 47 13.41 11.36 -2.19
N LYS A 48 14.24 10.33 -2.00
CA LYS A 48 13.88 9.15 -1.20
C LYS A 48 14.56 9.24 0.14
N THR A 49 13.89 8.73 1.16
CA THR A 49 14.51 8.53 2.46
C THR A 49 14.86 7.06 2.61
N HIS A 50 16.07 6.80 3.07
CA HIS A 50 16.53 5.46 3.37
C HIS A 50 16.90 5.40 4.84
N GLU A 51 16.34 4.43 5.54
CA GLU A 51 16.66 4.21 6.94
C GLU A 51 17.87 3.31 7.03
N ASN A 52 18.97 3.85 7.56
CA ASN A 52 20.18 3.10 7.79
C ASN A 52 20.29 2.77 9.26
N CYS A 53 20.14 1.50 9.58
CA CYS A 53 20.11 1.03 10.96
C CYS A 53 21.39 0.27 11.28
N THR A 54 22.00 0.63 12.40
CA THR A 54 23.17 -0.06 12.93
C THR A 54 22.82 -0.70 14.27
N ILE A 55 23.16 -1.96 14.41
CA ILE A 55 22.96 -2.69 15.67
C ILE A 55 24.27 -2.63 16.45
N ILE A 56 24.22 -2.00 17.60
CA ILE A 56 25.36 -1.92 18.51
C ILE A 56 25.10 -2.87 19.66
N THR A 57 26.01 -3.84 19.83
CA THR A 57 25.97 -4.77 20.94
C THR A 57 26.94 -4.29 21.99
N TYR A 58 26.43 -3.93 23.17
CA TYR A 58 27.28 -3.62 24.30
C TYR A 58 27.49 -4.88 25.11
N GLU A 59 28.73 -5.32 25.19
CA GLU A 59 29.11 -6.29 26.20
C GLU A 59 29.25 -5.54 27.54
N GLY A 60 28.26 -5.73 28.40
CA GLY A 60 28.41 -5.25 29.77
C GLY A 60 29.49 -6.04 30.44
N SER A 61 30.67 -5.49 30.56
CA SER A 61 31.70 -6.06 31.43
C SER A 61 31.25 -5.87 32.86
N SER A 62 30.72 -6.93 33.47
CA SER A 62 30.52 -6.92 34.89
C SER A 62 31.88 -7.11 35.56
N SER A 63 32.45 -6.04 35.98
CA SER A 63 33.70 -6.04 36.73
C SER A 63 33.56 -6.68 38.10
N ASN A 64 32.37 -7.10 38.49
CA ASN A 64 32.09 -7.58 39.86
C ASN A 64 31.87 -9.08 39.98
N GLY A 65 32.27 -9.86 38.99
CA GLY A 65 32.16 -11.30 39.07
C GLY A 65 30.75 -11.86 39.13
N GLU A 66 29.77 -11.07 38.84
CA GLU A 66 28.40 -11.55 38.70
C GLU A 66 28.23 -12.22 37.35
N LYS A 67 28.44 -13.51 37.37
CA LYS A 67 28.55 -14.33 36.18
C LYS A 67 27.27 -14.45 35.37
N ASN A 68 26.13 -14.04 35.89
CA ASN A 68 24.84 -14.32 35.32
C ASN A 68 24.18 -13.10 34.72
N LYS A 69 24.85 -11.97 34.70
CA LYS A 69 24.23 -10.72 34.28
C LYS A 69 24.94 -10.04 33.12
N GLN A 70 25.62 -10.81 32.31
CA GLN A 70 26.03 -10.30 31.01
C GLN A 70 24.78 -10.10 30.16
N ARG A 71 24.16 -8.98 30.37
CA ARG A 71 23.10 -8.56 29.45
C ARG A 71 23.77 -7.87 28.29
N ASN A 72 23.82 -8.56 27.19
CA ASN A 72 24.06 -7.91 25.90
C ASN A 72 22.92 -6.96 25.66
N SER A 73 23.09 -5.67 25.93
CA SER A 73 22.12 -4.70 25.54
C SER A 73 22.34 -4.40 24.07
N ILE A 74 21.36 -4.82 23.27
CA ILE A 74 21.33 -4.55 21.85
C ILE A 74 20.63 -3.22 21.67
N LYS A 75 21.34 -2.25 21.14
CA LYS A 75 20.77 -0.95 20.79
C LYS A 75 20.75 -0.80 19.29
N LYS A 76 19.56 -0.60 18.74
CA LYS A 76 19.38 -0.32 17.32
C LYS A 76 19.34 1.19 17.12
N ILE A 77 20.31 1.71 16.39
CA ILE A 77 20.37 3.14 16.04
C ILE A 77 20.02 3.26 14.55
N CYS A 78 18.95 3.97 14.27
CA CYS A 78 18.51 4.22 12.91
C CYS A 78 18.70 5.69 12.56
N THR A 79 19.33 5.94 11.44
CA THR A 79 19.47 7.29 10.87
C THR A 79 18.78 7.33 9.53
N GLU A 80 18.05 8.41 9.28
CA GLU A 80 17.37 8.62 8.02
C GLU A 80 18.30 9.36 7.07
N VAL A 81 18.56 8.78 5.90
CA VAL A 81 19.40 9.36 4.86
C VAL A 81 18.52 9.83 3.72
N VAL A 82 18.70 11.06 3.30
CA VAL A 82 17.99 11.65 2.18
C VAL A 82 18.79 11.42 0.91
N ILE A 83 18.17 10.76 -0.08
CA ILE A 83 18.80 10.48 -1.37
C ILE A 83 18.02 11.23 -2.44
N PRO A 84 18.62 12.25 -3.09
CA PRO A 84 17.96 12.95 -4.18
C PRO A 84 17.64 12.01 -5.34
N LEU A 85 16.50 12.23 -5.99
CA LEU A 85 16.15 11.45 -7.19
C LEU A 85 17.02 11.89 -8.36
N SER A 86 17.65 10.91 -9.03
CA SER A 86 18.29 11.14 -10.31
C SER A 86 17.22 11.39 -11.38
N ASP A 87 17.60 12.02 -12.48
CA ASP A 87 16.70 12.23 -13.62
C ASP A 87 16.16 10.91 -14.14
N TYR A 88 17.00 9.88 -14.17
CA TYR A 88 16.59 8.54 -14.58
C TYR A 88 15.50 7.97 -13.69
N VAL A 89 15.69 8.03 -12.38
CA VAL A 89 14.71 7.50 -11.41
C VAL A 89 13.42 8.32 -11.47
N TYR A 90 13.53 9.63 -11.57
CA TYR A 90 12.36 10.51 -11.68
C TYR A 90 11.52 10.14 -12.91
N ASN A 91 12.15 10.01 -14.06
CA ASN A 91 11.47 9.64 -15.31
C ASN A 91 10.92 8.22 -15.27
N HIS A 92 11.64 7.29 -14.67
CA HIS A 92 11.19 5.91 -14.49
C HIS A 92 9.91 5.84 -13.65
N GLU A 93 9.88 6.53 -12.54
CA GLU A 93 8.70 6.56 -11.66
C GLU A 93 7.52 7.29 -12.33
N LYS A 94 7.81 8.32 -13.11
CA LYS A 94 6.79 9.04 -13.88
C LYS A 94 6.15 8.14 -14.93
N ASN A 95 6.94 7.33 -15.62
CA ASN A 95 6.45 6.35 -16.60
C ASN A 95 5.65 5.24 -15.90
N ARG A 96 6.12 4.77 -14.77
CA ARG A 96 5.42 3.77 -13.96
C ARG A 96 4.05 4.29 -13.51
N LYS A 97 3.98 5.55 -13.09
CA LYS A 97 2.71 6.19 -12.75
C LYS A 97 1.74 6.18 -13.94
N ALA A 98 2.23 6.53 -15.13
CA ALA A 98 1.40 6.54 -16.35
C ALA A 98 0.82 5.15 -16.64
N GLU A 99 1.61 4.09 -16.52
CA GLU A 99 1.15 2.71 -16.68
C GLU A 99 0.11 2.33 -15.63
N LEU A 100 0.35 2.70 -14.38
CA LEU A 100 -0.60 2.43 -13.29
C LEU A 100 -1.93 3.16 -13.52
N MET A 101 -1.90 4.37 -14.05
CA MET A 101 -3.12 5.11 -14.38
C MET A 101 -3.93 4.42 -15.46
N ILE A 102 -3.27 3.87 -16.48
CA ILE A 102 -3.94 3.08 -17.53
C ILE A 102 -4.57 1.82 -16.91
N ASN A 103 -3.83 1.11 -16.08
CA ASN A 103 -4.33 -0.08 -15.39
C ASN A 103 -5.50 0.25 -14.46
N LEU A 104 -5.44 1.39 -13.78
CA LEU A 104 -6.52 1.87 -12.92
C LEU A 104 -7.79 2.14 -13.73
N ASP A 105 -7.67 2.83 -14.86
CA ASP A 105 -8.81 3.13 -15.73
C ASP A 105 -9.44 1.84 -16.28
N ASN A 106 -8.60 0.88 -16.68
CA ASN A 106 -9.07 -0.43 -17.14
C ASN A 106 -9.80 -1.18 -16.02
N ALA A 107 -9.27 -1.17 -14.82
CA ALA A 107 -9.91 -1.83 -13.68
C ALA A 107 -11.25 -1.19 -13.35
N ARG A 108 -11.35 0.14 -13.43
CA ARG A 108 -12.62 0.87 -13.22
C ARG A 108 -13.64 0.51 -14.27
N SER A 109 -13.23 0.46 -15.54
CA SER A 109 -14.12 0.08 -16.64
C SER A 109 -14.64 -1.34 -16.49
N HIS A 110 -13.76 -2.29 -16.18
CA HIS A 110 -14.15 -3.68 -15.98
C HIS A 110 -15.08 -3.83 -14.79
N LYS A 111 -14.77 -3.15 -13.68
CA LYS A 111 -15.64 -3.15 -12.51
C LYS A 111 -17.05 -2.67 -12.86
N GLN A 112 -17.14 -1.58 -13.60
CA GLN A 112 -18.44 -1.02 -13.99
C GLN A 112 -19.21 -1.97 -14.89
N GLN A 113 -18.53 -2.59 -15.86
CA GLN A 113 -19.15 -3.57 -16.74
C GLN A 113 -19.70 -4.77 -15.98
N TYR A 114 -18.92 -5.33 -15.07
CA TYR A 114 -19.38 -6.47 -14.28
C TYR A 114 -20.48 -6.09 -13.30
N PHE A 115 -20.41 -4.91 -12.73
CA PHE A 115 -21.47 -4.40 -11.88
C PHE A 115 -22.77 -4.23 -12.67
N ASP A 116 -22.71 -3.60 -13.83
CA ASP A 116 -23.89 -3.37 -14.68
C ASP A 116 -24.49 -4.69 -15.16
N THR A 117 -23.65 -5.65 -15.53
CA THR A 117 -24.11 -6.97 -15.94
C THR A 117 -24.84 -7.67 -14.79
N CYS A 118 -24.29 -7.60 -13.59
CA CYS A 118 -24.92 -8.14 -12.40
C CYS A 118 -26.25 -7.44 -12.09
N TYR A 119 -26.24 -6.12 -12.11
CA TYR A 119 -27.42 -5.31 -11.82
C TYR A 119 -28.56 -5.60 -12.79
N ASN A 120 -28.25 -5.73 -14.09
CA ASN A 120 -29.26 -5.98 -15.12
C ASN A 120 -29.84 -7.40 -15.08
N LYS A 121 -29.15 -8.35 -14.42
CA LYS A 121 -29.64 -9.73 -14.25
C LYS A 121 -30.60 -9.87 -13.07
N THR A 122 -30.63 -8.90 -12.22
CA THR A 122 -31.56 -8.89 -11.09
C THR A 122 -32.74 -8.03 -11.44
#